data_fb5791a3a5685a8f5d29c81c1e0549b8
#
_entry.id   fb5791a3a5685a8f5d29c81c1e0549b8
#
_cell.length_a   1.000
_cell.length_b   1.000
_cell.length_c   1.000
_cell.angle_alpha   90.00
_cell.angle_beta   90.00
_cell.angle_gamma   90.00
#
_symmetry.space_group_name_H-M   'P 1'
#
loop_
_entity.id
_entity.type
_entity.pdbx_description
1 polymer ?
#
loop_
_entity_poly.entity_id
_entity_poly.type
_entity_poly.pdbx_seq_one_letter_code
_entity_poly.pdbx_strand_id
1 'polypeptide(L)'
;QRVLLIDADMRKGFLHRWLADDGHQGLSDMLVGNVTAEQAVRKTAIANLDFVPRGQVPPNPSELLMHRRFADFLRWAGQNYDLVLIDTPPILAVTDAAIVGNHAGTSLLVVRFEVNTVKQIETSMRRFEQNGVTIKGVILNGMVKKAATDMSYYNFAYPSHREELPQAGE
;
A
#
# COMPACT_ATOMS: atom_id res chain seq x y z
N GLN A 1 12.95 -5.57 -11.57
CA GLN A 1 12.92 -5.21 -10.14
C GLN A 1 12.05 -6.22 -9.40
N ARG A 2 12.50 -6.68 -8.23
CA ARG A 2 11.70 -7.49 -7.31
C ARG A 2 10.93 -6.58 -6.38
N VAL A 3 9.61 -6.74 -6.33
CA VAL A 3 8.71 -5.91 -5.55
C VAL A 3 8.07 -6.74 -4.44
N LEU A 4 8.03 -6.21 -3.22
CA LEU A 4 7.25 -6.75 -2.12
C LEU A 4 6.06 -5.81 -1.86
N LEU A 5 4.84 -6.33 -1.96
CA LEU A 5 3.62 -5.63 -1.54
C LEU A 5 3.20 -6.14 -0.16
N ILE A 6 2.97 -5.23 0.76
CA ILE A 6 2.58 -5.54 2.14
C ILE A 6 1.20 -4.94 2.42
N ASP A 7 0.24 -5.77 2.80
CA ASP A 7 -1.07 -5.32 3.32
C ASP A 7 -0.95 -5.01 4.82
N ALA A 8 -0.71 -3.74 5.15
CA ALA A 8 -0.63 -3.27 6.52
C ALA A 8 -1.95 -2.71 7.07
N ASP A 9 -3.05 -2.79 6.29
CA ASP A 9 -4.39 -2.59 6.83
C ASP A 9 -4.85 -3.85 7.57
N MET A 10 -4.32 -4.07 8.75
CA MET A 10 -4.69 -5.22 9.60
C MET A 10 -6.12 -5.16 10.11
N ARG A 11 -6.88 -4.07 9.83
CA ARG A 11 -8.27 -3.90 10.25
C ARG A 11 -9.26 -4.37 9.19
N LYS A 12 -9.05 -3.91 7.95
CA LYS A 12 -9.97 -4.14 6.82
C LYS A 12 -9.27 -4.50 5.52
N GLY A 13 -7.94 -4.73 5.54
CA GLY A 13 -7.17 -5.11 4.37
C GLY A 13 -7.76 -6.33 3.67
N PHE A 14 -7.78 -6.30 2.36
CA PHE A 14 -8.35 -7.38 1.53
C PHE A 14 -7.58 -7.59 0.22
N LEU A 15 -6.33 -7.12 0.14
CA LEU A 15 -5.48 -7.31 -1.03
C LEU A 15 -5.29 -8.80 -1.38
N HIS A 16 -5.32 -9.69 -0.40
CA HIS A 16 -5.29 -11.13 -0.58
C HIS A 16 -6.34 -11.65 -1.58
N ARG A 17 -7.54 -11.02 -1.62
CA ARG A 17 -8.59 -11.40 -2.57
C ARG A 17 -8.25 -11.09 -4.03
N TRP A 18 -7.48 -10.03 -4.27
CA TRP A 18 -7.04 -9.63 -5.61
C TRP A 18 -5.84 -10.45 -6.09
N LEU A 19 -5.07 -11.00 -5.16
CA LEU A 19 -3.85 -11.75 -5.44
C LEU A 19 -4.06 -13.27 -5.31
N ALA A 20 -5.34 -13.72 -5.17
CA ALA A 20 -5.73 -15.12 -5.03
C ALA A 20 -5.02 -15.86 -3.88
N ASP A 21 -4.79 -15.16 -2.77
CA ASP A 21 -4.23 -15.68 -1.52
C ASP A 21 -5.35 -15.94 -0.50
N ASP A 22 -5.17 -16.91 0.39
CA ASP A 22 -6.13 -17.21 1.45
C ASP A 22 -6.12 -16.22 2.62
N GLY A 23 -5.04 -15.44 2.76
CA GLY A 23 -4.87 -14.42 3.79
C GLY A 23 -4.71 -14.94 5.22
N HIS A 24 -4.54 -16.26 5.41
CA HIS A 24 -4.57 -16.88 6.74
C HIS A 24 -3.35 -16.58 7.61
N GLN A 25 -2.18 -16.44 7.03
CA GLN A 25 -0.94 -16.11 7.74
C GLN A 25 -0.25 -14.94 7.04
N GLY A 26 0.12 -13.93 7.77
CA GLY A 26 0.71 -12.74 7.17
C GLY A 26 1.39 -11.82 8.17
N LEU A 27 1.28 -10.52 7.92
CA LEU A 27 1.97 -9.48 8.69
C LEU A 27 1.70 -9.57 10.19
N SER A 28 0.43 -9.67 10.59
CA SER A 28 0.06 -9.74 12.02
C SER A 28 0.66 -10.97 12.71
N ASP A 29 0.63 -12.14 12.04
CA ASP A 29 1.16 -13.39 12.58
C ASP A 29 2.68 -13.32 12.75
N MET A 30 3.37 -12.70 11.79
CA MET A 30 4.80 -12.44 11.86
C MET A 30 5.13 -11.46 12.99
N LEU A 31 4.35 -10.40 13.16
CA LEU A 31 4.59 -9.40 14.21
C LEU A 31 4.39 -9.96 15.63
N VAL A 32 3.47 -10.90 15.82
CA VAL A 32 3.35 -11.60 17.12
C VAL A 32 4.38 -12.72 17.28
N GLY A 33 5.03 -13.17 16.20
CA GLY A 33 6.10 -14.17 16.22
C GLY A 33 5.65 -15.60 15.96
N ASN A 34 4.46 -15.78 15.39
CA ASN A 34 3.92 -17.10 15.02
C ASN A 34 4.58 -17.65 13.75
N VAL A 35 5.05 -16.78 12.85
CA VAL A 35 5.74 -17.14 11.61
C VAL A 35 6.96 -16.23 11.39
N THR A 36 7.92 -16.70 10.56
CA THR A 36 9.06 -15.89 10.13
C THR A 36 8.67 -14.94 8.99
N ALA A 37 9.56 -13.99 8.63
CA ALA A 37 9.37 -13.10 7.49
C ALA A 37 9.20 -13.89 6.18
N GLU A 38 10.06 -14.90 5.97
CA GLU A 38 10.03 -15.77 4.79
C GLU A 38 8.73 -16.58 4.70
N GLN A 39 8.21 -17.03 5.84
CA GLN A 39 6.94 -17.76 5.90
C GLN A 39 5.72 -16.88 5.66
N ALA A 40 5.79 -15.59 5.98
CA ALA A 40 4.72 -14.62 5.73
C ALA A 40 4.64 -14.20 4.26
N VAL A 41 5.74 -14.30 3.49
CA VAL A 41 5.78 -13.91 2.08
C VAL A 41 5.12 -14.97 1.20
N ARG A 42 4.31 -14.51 0.25
CA ARG A 42 3.63 -15.33 -0.78
C ARG A 42 4.12 -14.94 -2.16
N LYS A 43 4.33 -15.93 -3.02
CA LYS A 43 4.51 -15.69 -4.45
C LYS A 43 3.15 -15.40 -5.09
N THR A 44 3.12 -14.39 -5.97
CA THR A 44 1.90 -14.08 -6.73
C THR A 44 2.01 -14.59 -8.17
N ALA A 45 0.90 -14.58 -8.90
CA ALA A 45 0.88 -14.87 -10.33
C ALA A 45 1.56 -13.76 -11.17
N ILE A 46 1.82 -12.60 -10.56
CA ILE A 46 2.48 -11.46 -11.23
C ILE A 46 3.99 -11.65 -11.11
N ALA A 47 4.69 -11.64 -12.25
CA ALA A 47 6.13 -11.82 -12.27
C ALA A 47 6.86 -10.74 -11.43
N ASN A 48 7.81 -11.18 -10.60
CA ASN A 48 8.60 -10.34 -9.71
C ASN A 48 7.82 -9.58 -8.62
N LEU A 49 6.56 -9.93 -8.37
CA LEU A 49 5.76 -9.41 -7.27
C LEU A 49 5.53 -10.49 -6.23
N ASP A 50 6.07 -10.27 -5.04
CA ASP A 50 5.75 -11.05 -3.85
C ASP A 50 4.80 -10.26 -2.95
N PHE A 51 4.05 -10.95 -2.12
CA PHE A 51 3.00 -10.37 -1.31
C PHE A 51 3.06 -10.84 0.14
N VAL A 52 2.80 -9.95 1.07
CA VAL A 52 2.55 -10.27 2.48
C VAL A 52 1.12 -9.87 2.82
N PRO A 53 0.21 -10.82 3.01
CA PRO A 53 -1.15 -10.52 3.42
C PRO A 53 -1.18 -9.95 4.84
N ARG A 54 -2.28 -9.31 5.23
CA ARG A 54 -2.44 -8.74 6.58
C ARG A 54 -2.34 -9.79 7.69
N GLY A 55 -2.71 -11.05 7.40
CA GLY A 55 -2.84 -12.13 8.39
C GLY A 55 -4.15 -12.06 9.18
N GLN A 56 -4.17 -12.68 10.36
CA GLN A 56 -5.30 -12.63 11.29
C GLN A 56 -5.53 -11.20 11.81
N VAL A 57 -6.79 -10.81 12.03
CA VAL A 57 -7.13 -9.49 12.56
C VAL A 57 -6.74 -9.44 14.05
N PRO A 58 -5.71 -8.66 14.42
CA PRO A 58 -5.31 -8.58 15.82
C PRO A 58 -6.18 -7.58 16.59
N PRO A 59 -6.28 -7.70 17.91
CA PRO A 59 -7.01 -6.73 18.74
C PRO A 59 -6.33 -5.35 18.80
N ASN A 60 -5.04 -5.28 18.57
CA ASN A 60 -4.20 -4.09 18.77
C ASN A 60 -3.25 -3.79 17.57
N PRO A 61 -3.79 -3.50 16.37
CA PRO A 61 -2.98 -3.31 15.15
C PRO A 61 -1.89 -2.24 15.28
N SER A 62 -2.23 -1.08 15.84
CA SER A 62 -1.29 0.05 15.98
C SER A 62 -0.09 -0.31 16.88
N GLU A 63 -0.31 -1.06 17.96
CA GLU A 63 0.77 -1.50 18.85
C GLU A 63 1.72 -2.48 18.16
N LEU A 64 1.16 -3.37 17.32
CA LEU A 64 1.98 -4.29 16.53
C LEU A 64 2.85 -3.55 15.51
N LEU A 65 2.31 -2.51 14.85
CA LEU A 65 3.08 -1.67 13.92
C LEU A 65 4.18 -0.84 14.61
N MET A 66 3.97 -0.48 15.88
CA MET A 66 5.00 0.19 16.71
C MET A 66 6.05 -0.78 17.28
N HIS A 67 5.77 -2.08 17.24
CA HIS A 67 6.69 -3.05 17.80
C HIS A 67 7.99 -3.17 16.96
N ARG A 68 9.13 -3.38 17.62
CA ARG A 68 10.46 -3.51 16.98
C ARG A 68 10.46 -4.52 15.81
N ARG A 69 9.72 -5.61 15.90
CA ARG A 69 9.64 -6.62 14.84
C ARG A 69 9.18 -6.05 13.50
N PHE A 70 8.34 -5.00 13.48
CA PHE A 70 7.95 -4.35 12.25
C PHE A 70 9.14 -3.63 11.59
N ALA A 71 9.91 -2.86 12.36
CA ALA A 71 11.13 -2.22 11.85
C ALA A 71 12.18 -3.24 11.37
N ASP A 72 12.35 -4.34 12.11
CA ASP A 72 13.27 -5.42 11.73
C ASP A 72 12.80 -6.10 10.42
N PHE A 73 11.51 -6.33 10.28
CA PHE A 73 10.92 -6.87 9.05
C PHE A 73 11.11 -5.93 7.85
N LEU A 74 10.87 -4.63 7.99
CA LEU A 74 11.07 -3.68 6.90
C LEU A 74 12.56 -3.57 6.49
N ARG A 75 13.47 -3.69 7.45
CA ARG A 75 14.91 -3.76 7.16
C ARG A 75 15.25 -5.01 6.35
N TRP A 76 14.75 -6.17 6.77
CA TRP A 76 14.89 -7.42 6.02
C TRP A 76 14.29 -7.30 4.61
N ALA A 77 13.08 -6.73 4.47
CA ALA A 77 12.43 -6.50 3.18
C ALA A 77 13.29 -5.62 2.26
N GLY A 78 13.84 -4.52 2.77
CA GLY A 78 14.71 -3.62 2.00
C GLY A 78 16.05 -4.25 1.58
N GLN A 79 16.50 -5.33 2.23
CA GLN A 79 17.69 -6.08 1.82
C GLN A 79 17.38 -7.15 0.75
N ASN A 80 16.13 -7.59 0.65
CA ASN A 80 15.73 -8.70 -0.21
C ASN A 80 14.94 -8.26 -1.46
N TYR A 81 14.42 -7.02 -1.49
CA TYR A 81 13.60 -6.47 -2.57
C TYR A 81 14.11 -5.12 -3.03
N ASP A 82 13.94 -4.83 -4.32
CA ASP A 82 14.32 -3.56 -4.92
C ASP A 82 13.31 -2.44 -4.59
N LEU A 83 12.05 -2.82 -4.33
CA LEU A 83 10.96 -1.93 -3.94
C LEU A 83 10.05 -2.62 -2.94
N VAL A 84 9.71 -1.92 -1.87
CA VAL A 84 8.72 -2.35 -0.87
C VAL A 84 7.55 -1.37 -0.90
N LEU A 85 6.36 -1.85 -1.25
CA LEU A 85 5.11 -1.09 -1.23
C LEU A 85 4.28 -1.52 -0.02
N ILE A 86 3.82 -0.55 0.77
CA ILE A 86 3.05 -0.82 1.98
C ILE A 86 1.69 -0.14 1.84
N ASP A 87 0.63 -0.94 1.76
CA ASP A 87 -0.75 -0.47 1.79
C ASP A 87 -1.21 -0.26 3.22
N THR A 88 -1.91 0.84 3.48
CA THR A 88 -2.30 1.25 4.84
C THR A 88 -3.75 1.69 4.88
N PRO A 89 -4.40 1.58 6.06
CA PRO A 89 -5.74 2.13 6.23
C PRO A 89 -5.72 3.67 6.13
N PRO A 90 -6.89 4.30 5.83
CA PRO A 90 -6.98 5.75 5.72
C PRO A 90 -6.58 6.47 7.01
N ILE A 91 -5.68 7.47 6.91
CA ILE A 91 -5.21 8.28 8.04
C ILE A 91 -6.36 9.02 8.77
N LEU A 92 -7.47 9.29 8.08
CA LEU A 92 -8.64 9.91 8.71
C LEU A 92 -9.40 8.97 9.66
N ALA A 93 -9.25 7.67 9.49
CA ALA A 93 -9.88 6.66 10.32
C ALA A 93 -9.00 6.27 11.52
N VAL A 94 -7.72 6.03 11.29
CA VAL A 94 -6.76 5.52 12.30
C VAL A 94 -5.37 6.07 12.04
N THR A 95 -4.48 5.99 13.05
CA THR A 95 -3.10 6.50 12.97
C THR A 95 -2.10 5.53 12.34
N ASP A 96 -2.52 4.32 12.01
CA ASP A 96 -1.66 3.23 11.50
C ASP A 96 -0.82 3.67 10.30
N ALA A 97 -1.40 4.42 9.35
CA ALA A 97 -0.69 4.97 8.19
C ALA A 97 0.47 5.90 8.57
N ALA A 98 0.34 6.68 9.65
CA ALA A 98 1.41 7.55 10.12
C ALA A 98 2.52 6.74 10.80
N ILE A 99 2.17 5.69 11.57
CA ILE A 99 3.15 4.79 12.17
C ILE A 99 4.00 4.13 11.07
N VAL A 100 3.35 3.59 10.03
CA VAL A 100 4.03 3.01 8.87
C VAL A 100 4.87 4.06 8.13
N GLY A 101 4.34 5.26 7.93
CA GLY A 101 5.02 6.37 7.23
C GLY A 101 6.34 6.78 7.87
N ASN A 102 6.48 6.64 9.19
CA ASN A 102 7.74 6.91 9.91
C ASN A 102 8.87 5.90 9.58
N HIS A 103 8.52 4.76 9.01
CA HIS A 103 9.47 3.74 8.55
C HIS A 103 9.71 3.78 7.03
N ALA A 104 8.86 4.48 6.28
CA ALA A 104 8.92 4.55 4.83
C ALA A 104 9.87 5.65 4.34
N GLY A 105 10.65 5.38 3.29
CA GLY A 105 11.47 6.39 2.62
C GLY A 105 10.65 7.42 1.85
N THR A 106 9.45 7.05 1.40
CA THR A 106 8.52 7.91 0.67
C THR A 106 7.09 7.56 1.03
N SER A 107 6.27 8.58 1.27
CA SER A 107 4.84 8.43 1.52
C SER A 107 4.03 9.20 0.47
N LEU A 108 3.05 8.52 -0.13
CA LEU A 108 2.14 9.06 -1.12
C LEU A 108 0.71 9.03 -0.58
N LEU A 109 -0.05 10.09 -0.83
CA LEU A 109 -1.47 10.16 -0.51
C LEU A 109 -2.29 9.80 -1.75
N VAL A 110 -3.10 8.75 -1.66
CA VAL A 110 -4.05 8.40 -2.72
C VAL A 110 -5.39 9.08 -2.44
N VAL A 111 -5.85 9.86 -3.41
CA VAL A 111 -7.09 10.64 -3.36
C VAL A 111 -8.02 10.14 -4.47
N ARG A 112 -9.28 9.93 -4.16
CA ARG A 112 -10.27 9.50 -5.15
C ARG A 112 -11.04 10.69 -5.69
N PHE A 113 -11.03 10.82 -7.03
CA PHE A 113 -11.74 11.88 -7.76
C PHE A 113 -13.25 11.87 -7.44
N GLU A 114 -13.84 13.05 -7.24
CA GLU A 114 -15.26 13.27 -6.88
C GLU A 114 -15.74 12.58 -5.60
N VAL A 115 -14.83 11.94 -4.83
CA VAL A 115 -15.17 11.26 -3.56
C VAL A 115 -14.54 12.00 -2.38
N ASN A 116 -13.24 12.33 -2.49
CA ASN A 116 -12.55 13.02 -1.41
C ASN A 116 -12.66 14.54 -1.55
N THR A 117 -13.12 15.20 -0.51
CA THR A 117 -13.19 16.67 -0.47
C THR A 117 -11.80 17.29 -0.20
N VAL A 118 -11.61 18.54 -0.63
CA VAL A 118 -10.38 19.31 -0.34
C VAL A 118 -10.11 19.35 1.18
N LYS A 119 -11.15 19.55 2.00
CA LYS A 119 -11.03 19.56 3.46
C LYS A 119 -10.53 18.22 4.01
N GLN A 120 -10.94 17.09 3.44
CA GLN A 120 -10.42 15.77 3.83
C GLN A 120 -8.95 15.62 3.47
N ILE A 121 -8.53 16.11 2.31
CA ILE A 121 -7.14 16.09 1.86
C ILE A 121 -6.26 16.93 2.81
N GLU A 122 -6.65 18.17 3.06
CA GLU A 122 -5.95 19.06 4.00
C GLU A 122 -5.85 18.48 5.41
N THR A 123 -6.94 17.87 5.90
CA THR A 123 -6.95 17.22 7.21
C THR A 123 -6.02 16.01 7.24
N SER A 124 -5.97 15.23 6.15
CA SER A 124 -5.06 14.09 6.02
C SER A 124 -3.60 14.56 6.04
N MET A 125 -3.26 15.57 5.25
CA MET A 125 -1.93 16.15 5.20
C MET A 125 -1.48 16.64 6.58
N ARG A 126 -2.33 17.39 7.28
CA ARG A 126 -2.06 17.88 8.63
C ARG A 126 -1.83 16.74 9.63
N ARG A 127 -2.61 15.68 9.56
CA ARG A 127 -2.44 14.51 10.45
C ARG A 127 -1.10 13.81 10.21
N PHE A 128 -0.67 13.66 8.97
CA PHE A 128 0.65 13.11 8.66
C PHE A 128 1.76 14.02 9.21
N GLU A 129 1.68 15.32 8.96
CA GLU A 129 2.65 16.31 9.45
C GLU A 129 2.77 16.31 10.98
N GLN A 130 1.63 16.28 11.70
CA GLN A 130 1.58 16.19 13.17
C GLN A 130 2.24 14.92 13.72
N ASN A 131 2.34 13.87 12.91
CA ASN A 131 3.01 12.61 13.26
C ASN A 131 4.43 12.49 12.67
N GLY A 132 4.99 13.59 12.16
CA GLY A 132 6.35 13.63 11.62
C GLY A 132 6.52 13.02 10.23
N VAL A 133 5.42 12.71 9.53
CA VAL A 133 5.46 12.10 8.19
C VAL A 133 5.24 13.17 7.12
N THR A 134 6.20 13.28 6.19
CA THR A 134 6.09 14.16 5.02
C THR A 134 5.52 13.40 3.84
N ILE A 135 4.36 13.84 3.34
CA ILE A 135 3.78 13.34 2.08
C ILE A 135 4.55 13.95 0.89
N LYS A 136 5.15 13.10 0.08
CA LYS A 136 5.98 13.50 -1.08
C LYS A 136 5.18 13.72 -2.36
N GLY A 137 3.95 13.21 -2.42
CA GLY A 137 3.09 13.37 -3.59
C GLY A 137 1.67 12.88 -3.35
N VAL A 138 0.79 13.24 -4.27
CA VAL A 138 -0.62 12.84 -4.27
C VAL A 138 -0.94 12.14 -5.57
N ILE A 139 -1.63 11.00 -5.48
CA ILE A 139 -2.16 10.25 -6.63
C ILE A 139 -3.66 10.50 -6.69
N LEU A 140 -4.15 11.11 -7.78
CA LEU A 140 -5.57 11.26 -8.06
C LEU A 140 -6.07 10.04 -8.80
N ASN A 141 -6.81 9.18 -8.10
CA ASN A 141 -7.34 7.93 -8.62
C ASN A 141 -8.82 8.04 -9.02
N GLY A 142 -9.27 7.18 -9.92
CA GLY A 142 -10.68 7.06 -10.32
C GLY A 142 -11.19 8.21 -11.21
N MET A 143 -10.31 8.89 -11.93
CA MET A 143 -10.71 9.94 -12.89
C MET A 143 -11.52 9.35 -14.03
N VAL A 144 -12.66 9.99 -14.35
CA VAL A 144 -13.48 9.63 -15.53
C VAL A 144 -12.92 10.31 -16.80
N LYS A 145 -13.07 9.66 -17.97
CA LYS A 145 -12.54 10.15 -19.25
C LYS A 145 -12.90 11.62 -19.54
N LYS A 146 -14.11 12.05 -19.20
CA LYS A 146 -14.59 13.42 -19.46
C LYS A 146 -13.79 14.48 -18.67
N ALA A 147 -13.48 14.22 -17.41
CA ALA A 147 -12.66 15.11 -16.59
C ALA A 147 -11.20 15.15 -17.03
N ALA A 148 -10.66 14.02 -17.53
CA ALA A 148 -9.31 13.95 -18.07
C ALA A 148 -9.15 14.77 -19.37
N THR A 149 -10.22 14.91 -20.16
CA THR A 149 -10.21 15.69 -21.43
C THR A 149 -10.20 17.20 -21.18
N ASP A 150 -10.85 17.68 -20.11
CA ASP A 150 -10.84 19.10 -19.74
C ASP A 150 -9.48 19.55 -19.14
N MET A 151 -8.64 18.61 -18.73
CA MET A 151 -7.24 18.86 -18.32
C MET A 151 -6.25 18.83 -19.50
N SER A 152 -6.72 18.86 -20.74
CA SER A 152 -5.93 18.72 -21.99
C SER A 152 -4.86 19.79 -22.24
N TYR A 153 -4.69 20.76 -21.36
CA TYR A 153 -3.57 21.74 -21.41
C TYR A 153 -2.20 21.15 -21.01
N TYR A 154 -2.14 19.90 -20.52
CA TYR A 154 -0.90 19.22 -20.13
C TYR A 154 -0.63 17.93 -20.92
N ASN A 155 -0.96 17.92 -22.22
CA ASN A 155 -0.53 16.83 -23.10
C ASN A 155 0.98 16.93 -23.39
N PHE A 156 1.81 16.51 -22.44
CA PHE A 156 3.11 15.95 -22.79
C PHE A 156 2.85 14.54 -23.28
N ALA A 157 2.93 14.36 -24.61
CA ALA A 157 2.81 13.08 -25.27
C ALA A 157 3.94 12.14 -24.80
N TYR A 158 3.62 11.24 -23.87
CA TYR A 158 4.41 10.03 -23.71
C TYR A 158 3.89 9.02 -24.74
N PRO A 159 4.77 8.42 -25.57
CA PRO A 159 4.34 7.36 -26.49
C PRO A 159 3.82 6.18 -25.66
N SER A 160 2.55 5.88 -25.80
CA SER A 160 1.92 4.71 -25.21
C SER A 160 2.40 3.46 -25.95
N HIS A 161 3.33 2.70 -25.39
CA HIS A 161 3.46 1.29 -25.74
C HIS A 161 2.21 0.57 -25.20
N ARG A 162 1.20 0.44 -26.09
CA ARG A 162 0.14 -0.56 -25.91
C ARG A 162 0.75 -1.91 -26.26
N GLU A 163 1.14 -2.68 -25.26
CA GLU A 163 1.16 -4.13 -25.39
C GLU A 163 -0.29 -4.61 -25.29
N GLU A 164 -0.79 -5.15 -26.38
CA GLU A 164 -2.10 -5.81 -26.44
C GLU A 164 -2.03 -7.06 -25.56
N LEU A 165 -2.86 -7.09 -24.52
CA LEU A 165 -3.10 -8.29 -23.74
C LEU A 165 -3.77 -9.34 -24.63
N PRO A 166 -3.33 -10.60 -24.67
CA PRO A 166 -3.97 -11.64 -25.45
C PRO A 166 -5.41 -11.87 -24.95
N GLN A 167 -6.37 -11.82 -25.88
CA GLN A 167 -7.75 -12.19 -25.63
C GLN A 167 -7.80 -13.65 -25.22
N ALA A 168 -8.41 -13.95 -24.06
CA ALA A 168 -8.74 -15.30 -23.68
C ALA A 168 -9.74 -15.86 -24.72
N GLY A 169 -9.32 -16.88 -25.45
CA GLY A 169 -10.14 -17.61 -26.38
C GLY A 169 -11.25 -18.38 -25.65
N GLU A 170 -12.37 -18.57 -26.37
CA GLU A 170 -13.59 -19.28 -26.01
C GLU A 170 -13.36 -20.71 -25.46
#